data_cfc6829796b3e73e0c18b07218ab796a
#
_entry.id   cfc6829796b3e73e0c18b07218ab796a
#
_cell.length_a   1.000
_cell.length_b   1.000
_cell.length_c   1.000
_cell.angle_alpha   90.00
_cell.angle_beta   90.00
_cell.angle_gamma   90.00
#
_symmetry.space_group_name_H-M   'P 1'
#
loop_
_entity.id
_entity.type
_entity.pdbx_description
1 polymer ?
#
loop_
_entity_poly.entity_id
_entity_poly.type
_entity_poly.pdbx_seq_one_letter_code
_entity_poly.pdbx_strand_id
1 'polypeptide(L)'
;MSKQRKTRVLLSIALVLGGLGLLFAHLWHPYELSVDGQTLHVRTIAFSLRGLLRQLNYELQPGDRTSVDPETFSMNLPKRLSIQRTRLVEIENGGEEISLLSSELLPSNLLQEAEILLFPEDIVMQDGAGIDPNEPLPGGMEASLHFIPAKQITLEIDGEIRTLYTQKATLAEAMLEAGIQVQPEDRLSASPDTLLEAQNTFTLAKARSLAITVGNQTVSGMSAASTIVEALADLGVTPQNLDRSIPPEDQPLPINGQVTLIRAAESIALVKDESAFSYTYQLDPDAELDTTSVLTPGQLGLVVSRQRSRI
;
A
#
# COMPACT_ATOMS: atom_id res chain seq x y z
N MET A 1 6.20 -89.79 -39.56
CA MET A 1 6.77 -88.46 -39.68
C MET A 1 8.27 -88.55 -39.57
N SER A 2 9.03 -88.13 -40.64
CA SER A 2 10.50 -88.24 -40.67
C SER A 2 11.17 -87.36 -39.56
N LYS A 3 12.25 -87.84 -39.01
CA LYS A 3 13.07 -87.14 -37.94
C LYS A 3 13.34 -85.69 -38.30
N GLN A 4 13.58 -85.42 -39.59
CA GLN A 4 13.80 -84.00 -40.09
C GLN A 4 12.56 -83.07 -39.97
N ARG A 5 11.35 -83.61 -40.07
CA ARG A 5 10.14 -82.84 -39.95
C ARG A 5 9.86 -82.42 -38.50
N LYS A 6 10.19 -83.31 -37.54
CA LYS A 6 10.12 -83.03 -36.10
C LYS A 6 11.14 -81.96 -35.67
N THR A 7 12.38 -82.03 -36.20
CA THR A 7 13.44 -81.04 -35.88
C THR A 7 13.09 -79.69 -36.47
N ARG A 8 12.55 -79.57 -37.68
CA ARG A 8 12.12 -78.28 -38.26
C ARG A 8 10.94 -77.67 -37.50
N VAL A 9 9.99 -78.46 -37.03
CA VAL A 9 8.86 -77.99 -36.20
C VAL A 9 9.37 -77.48 -34.83
N LEU A 10 10.28 -78.20 -34.19
CA LEU A 10 10.89 -77.73 -32.92
C LEU A 10 11.71 -76.48 -33.08
N LEU A 11 12.45 -76.35 -34.20
CA LEU A 11 13.24 -75.15 -34.48
C LEU A 11 12.33 -73.91 -34.72
N SER A 12 11.23 -74.11 -35.46
CA SER A 12 10.26 -73.02 -35.68
C SER A 12 9.54 -72.58 -34.37
N ILE A 13 9.19 -73.54 -33.51
CA ILE A 13 8.61 -73.25 -32.18
C ILE A 13 9.60 -72.47 -31.31
N ALA A 14 10.87 -72.88 -31.27
CA ALA A 14 11.93 -72.20 -30.52
C ALA A 14 12.18 -70.74 -31.01
N LEU A 15 12.10 -70.55 -32.35
CA LEU A 15 12.29 -69.27 -32.99
C LEU A 15 11.10 -68.34 -32.68
N VAL A 16 9.87 -68.84 -32.69
CA VAL A 16 8.67 -68.12 -32.30
C VAL A 16 8.69 -67.76 -30.81
N LEU A 17 9.02 -68.73 -29.97
CA LEU A 17 9.16 -68.46 -28.50
C LEU A 17 10.29 -67.43 -28.17
N GLY A 18 11.44 -67.58 -28.89
CA GLY A 18 12.53 -66.61 -28.77
C GLY A 18 12.13 -65.20 -29.24
N GLY A 19 11.44 -65.13 -30.38
CA GLY A 19 10.88 -63.85 -30.88
C GLY A 19 9.85 -63.22 -29.94
N LEU A 20 8.95 -64.06 -29.38
CA LEU A 20 7.99 -63.60 -28.35
C LEU A 20 8.69 -63.13 -27.08
N GLY A 21 9.74 -63.84 -26.63
CA GLY A 21 10.55 -63.44 -25.47
C GLY A 21 11.28 -62.13 -25.66
N LEU A 22 11.85 -61.91 -26.86
CA LEU A 22 12.52 -60.63 -27.20
C LEU A 22 11.49 -59.49 -27.30
N LEU A 23 10.32 -59.73 -27.87
CA LEU A 23 9.23 -58.76 -27.96
C LEU A 23 8.71 -58.39 -26.58
N PHE A 24 8.56 -59.37 -25.69
CA PHE A 24 8.14 -59.17 -24.32
C PHE A 24 9.22 -58.37 -23.53
N ALA A 25 10.49 -58.69 -23.73
CA ALA A 25 11.58 -57.94 -23.10
C ALA A 25 11.67 -56.48 -23.60
N HIS A 26 11.31 -56.26 -24.90
CA HIS A 26 11.30 -54.92 -25.47
C HIS A 26 10.10 -54.09 -25.01
N LEU A 27 8.97 -54.67 -24.68
CA LEU A 27 7.78 -54.03 -24.17
C LEU A 27 7.84 -53.73 -22.67
N TRP A 28 8.79 -54.32 -21.95
CA TRP A 28 8.92 -54.16 -20.50
C TRP A 28 9.79 -52.93 -20.15
N HIS A 29 9.15 -51.77 -20.02
CA HIS A 29 9.81 -50.50 -19.79
C HIS A 29 9.89 -50.16 -18.30
N PRO A 30 11.00 -49.52 -17.85
CA PRO A 30 11.09 -48.95 -16.53
C PRO A 30 10.38 -47.57 -16.50
N TYR A 31 9.60 -47.35 -15.47
CA TYR A 31 8.93 -46.09 -15.15
C TYR A 31 9.30 -45.63 -13.74
N GLU A 32 9.42 -44.35 -13.56
CA GLU A 32 9.49 -43.67 -12.25
C GLU A 32 8.09 -43.15 -11.93
N LEU A 33 7.44 -43.72 -10.93
CA LEU A 33 6.15 -43.24 -10.43
C LEU A 33 6.38 -42.52 -9.13
N SER A 34 6.11 -41.21 -9.09
CA SER A 34 6.11 -40.39 -7.88
C SER A 34 4.70 -40.31 -7.34
N VAL A 35 4.48 -40.72 -6.10
CA VAL A 35 3.23 -40.54 -5.37
C VAL A 35 3.52 -39.63 -4.19
N ASP A 36 2.95 -38.42 -4.15
CA ASP A 36 3.16 -37.39 -3.13
C ASP A 36 4.66 -37.13 -2.87
N GLY A 37 5.48 -37.10 -3.94
CA GLY A 37 6.92 -36.88 -3.86
C GLY A 37 7.75 -38.14 -3.56
N GLN A 38 7.14 -39.26 -3.18
CA GLN A 38 7.85 -40.55 -3.01
C GLN A 38 7.99 -41.27 -4.34
N THR A 39 9.20 -41.56 -4.76
CA THR A 39 9.47 -42.18 -6.06
C THR A 39 9.55 -43.69 -5.95
N LEU A 40 8.75 -44.36 -6.79
CA LEU A 40 8.74 -45.80 -6.97
C LEU A 40 9.26 -46.15 -8.37
N HIS A 41 10.24 -47.04 -8.46
CA HIS A 41 10.73 -47.55 -9.73
C HIS A 41 9.97 -48.85 -10.11
N VAL A 42 9.20 -48.76 -11.17
CA VAL A 42 8.33 -49.86 -11.61
C VAL A 42 8.67 -50.29 -13.04
N ARG A 43 8.71 -51.59 -13.30
CA ARG A 43 8.81 -52.15 -14.65
C ARG A 43 7.47 -52.75 -15.03
N THR A 44 6.92 -52.31 -16.15
CA THR A 44 5.61 -52.75 -16.60
C THR A 44 5.47 -52.72 -18.12
N ILE A 45 4.51 -53.48 -18.64
CA ILE A 45 4.03 -53.44 -20.01
C ILE A 45 2.73 -52.64 -20.14
N ALA A 46 2.36 -51.87 -19.11
CA ALA A 46 1.15 -51.07 -19.15
C ALA A 46 1.23 -49.95 -20.20
N PHE A 47 0.14 -49.77 -20.94
CA PHE A 47 -0.03 -48.76 -21.99
C PHE A 47 -0.88 -47.57 -21.53
N SER A 48 -1.24 -47.52 -20.25
CA SER A 48 -1.96 -46.41 -19.64
C SER A 48 -1.56 -46.29 -18.16
N LEU A 49 -1.69 -45.09 -17.57
CA LEU A 49 -1.43 -44.89 -16.15
C LEU A 49 -2.37 -45.79 -15.31
N ARG A 50 -3.65 -45.88 -15.65
CA ARG A 50 -4.59 -46.78 -14.98
C ARG A 50 -4.15 -48.24 -15.02
N GLY A 51 -3.62 -48.71 -16.15
CA GLY A 51 -3.10 -50.08 -16.30
C GLY A 51 -1.91 -50.33 -15.38
N LEU A 52 -1.00 -49.36 -15.24
CA LEU A 52 0.14 -49.38 -14.33
C LEU A 52 -0.33 -49.42 -12.87
N LEU A 53 -1.30 -48.57 -12.51
CA LEU A 53 -1.83 -48.47 -11.15
C LEU A 53 -2.54 -49.73 -10.70
N ARG A 54 -3.30 -50.37 -11.60
CA ARG A 54 -3.94 -51.69 -11.35
C ARG A 54 -2.91 -52.78 -11.01
N GLN A 55 -1.75 -52.77 -11.68
CA GLN A 55 -0.68 -53.75 -11.37
C GLN A 55 -0.07 -53.53 -9.99
N LEU A 56 -0.13 -52.26 -9.49
CA LEU A 56 0.37 -51.86 -8.16
C LEU A 56 -0.72 -51.97 -7.07
N ASN A 57 -1.95 -52.47 -7.43
CA ASN A 57 -3.11 -52.43 -6.55
C ASN A 57 -3.42 -51.03 -5.99
N TYR A 58 -3.19 -50.00 -6.80
CA TYR A 58 -3.41 -48.62 -6.43
C TYR A 58 -4.69 -48.11 -7.11
N GLU A 59 -5.60 -47.55 -6.31
CA GLU A 59 -6.84 -46.91 -6.79
C GLU A 59 -6.74 -45.40 -6.65
N LEU A 60 -7.05 -44.69 -7.74
CA LEU A 60 -7.16 -43.25 -7.75
C LEU A 60 -8.46 -42.84 -7.05
N GLN A 61 -8.35 -41.86 -6.16
CA GLN A 61 -9.50 -41.25 -5.53
C GLN A 61 -10.02 -40.06 -6.36
N PRO A 62 -11.31 -39.70 -6.20
CA PRO A 62 -11.81 -38.45 -6.78
C PRO A 62 -11.01 -37.25 -6.31
N GLY A 63 -10.53 -36.45 -7.27
CA GLY A 63 -9.70 -35.27 -6.97
C GLY A 63 -8.19 -35.50 -7.04
N ASP A 64 -7.70 -36.77 -7.09
CA ASP A 64 -6.29 -37.04 -7.33
C ASP A 64 -5.81 -36.40 -8.63
N ARG A 65 -4.70 -35.67 -8.58
CA ARG A 65 -4.10 -35.08 -9.77
C ARG A 65 -3.00 -35.97 -10.31
N THR A 66 -3.02 -36.20 -11.61
CA THR A 66 -2.07 -37.06 -12.30
C THR A 66 -1.37 -36.32 -13.42
N SER A 67 -0.08 -36.62 -13.66
CA SER A 67 0.72 -35.99 -14.71
C SER A 67 0.26 -36.29 -16.13
N VAL A 68 -0.50 -37.36 -16.31
CA VAL A 68 -1.13 -37.77 -17.59
C VAL A 68 -2.55 -38.24 -17.30
N ASP A 69 -3.45 -38.09 -18.26
CA ASP A 69 -4.79 -38.65 -18.12
C ASP A 69 -4.71 -40.17 -17.90
N PRO A 70 -5.25 -40.70 -16.79
CA PRO A 70 -5.16 -42.13 -16.46
C PRO A 70 -5.74 -43.07 -17.49
N GLU A 71 -6.74 -42.62 -18.27
CA GLU A 71 -7.44 -43.42 -19.26
C GLU A 71 -6.75 -43.42 -20.62
N THR A 72 -5.85 -42.47 -20.88
CA THR A 72 -5.20 -42.34 -22.18
C THR A 72 -4.31 -43.53 -22.44
N PHE A 73 -4.65 -44.29 -23.49
CA PHE A 73 -3.80 -45.34 -24.02
C PHE A 73 -2.64 -44.76 -24.81
N SER A 74 -1.41 -45.13 -24.43
CA SER A 74 -0.21 -44.67 -25.12
C SER A 74 0.87 -45.74 -25.12
N MET A 75 1.41 -46.03 -26.29
CA MET A 75 2.61 -46.90 -26.43
C MET A 75 3.89 -46.22 -25.89
N ASN A 76 3.85 -44.89 -25.71
CA ASN A 76 4.96 -44.07 -25.20
C ASN A 76 4.49 -43.24 -23.99
N LEU A 77 4.16 -43.90 -22.89
CA LEU A 77 3.95 -43.17 -21.62
C LEU A 77 5.24 -42.46 -21.20
N PRO A 78 5.15 -41.27 -20.64
CA PRO A 78 6.31 -40.58 -20.06
C PRO A 78 7.01 -41.50 -19.04
N LYS A 79 8.34 -41.56 -19.06
CA LYS A 79 9.11 -42.40 -18.13
C LYS A 79 8.95 -41.98 -16.69
N ARG A 80 8.59 -40.68 -16.45
CA ARG A 80 8.27 -40.10 -15.14
C ARG A 80 6.78 -39.82 -15.11
N LEU A 81 6.12 -40.39 -14.14
CA LEU A 81 4.68 -40.22 -13.87
C LEU A 81 4.54 -39.71 -12.44
N SER A 82 3.62 -38.80 -12.19
CA SER A 82 3.35 -38.30 -10.83
C SER A 82 1.87 -38.39 -10.52
N ILE A 83 1.59 -38.66 -9.27
CA ILE A 83 0.27 -38.62 -8.64
C ILE A 83 0.37 -37.79 -7.41
N GLN A 84 -0.52 -36.82 -7.28
CA GLN A 84 -0.75 -36.06 -6.07
C GLN A 84 -2.11 -36.47 -5.54
N ARG A 85 -2.13 -37.05 -4.34
CA ARG A 85 -3.35 -37.52 -3.71
C ARG A 85 -4.16 -36.38 -3.14
N THR A 86 -5.45 -36.46 -3.28
CA THR A 86 -6.37 -35.59 -2.57
C THR A 86 -6.28 -35.87 -1.07
N ARG A 87 -6.15 -34.81 -0.28
CA ARG A 87 -6.09 -34.85 1.18
C ARG A 87 -7.02 -33.81 1.79
N LEU A 88 -7.40 -34.03 3.04
CA LEU A 88 -8.06 -32.99 3.83
C LEU A 88 -7.04 -31.93 4.19
N VAL A 89 -7.41 -30.67 3.94
CA VAL A 89 -6.65 -29.50 4.30
C VAL A 89 -7.52 -28.64 5.19
N GLU A 90 -7.05 -28.33 6.39
CA GLU A 90 -7.68 -27.43 7.33
C GLU A 90 -6.89 -26.15 7.37
N ILE A 91 -7.57 -25.01 7.20
CA ILE A 91 -6.96 -23.67 7.22
C ILE A 91 -7.68 -22.86 8.29
N GLU A 92 -6.95 -22.46 9.31
CA GLU A 92 -7.41 -21.49 10.31
C GLU A 92 -7.06 -20.08 9.83
N ASN A 93 -8.05 -19.21 9.70
CA ASN A 93 -7.92 -17.82 9.29
C ASN A 93 -8.62 -16.91 10.30
N GLY A 94 -7.85 -16.33 11.24
CA GLY A 94 -8.38 -15.38 12.21
C GLY A 94 -9.49 -15.92 13.11
N GLY A 95 -9.48 -17.23 13.41
CA GLY A 95 -10.47 -17.93 14.22
C GLY A 95 -11.60 -18.57 13.42
N GLU A 96 -11.59 -18.44 12.09
CA GLU A 96 -12.46 -19.18 11.18
C GLU A 96 -11.73 -20.40 10.64
N GLU A 97 -12.35 -21.59 10.73
CA GLU A 97 -11.81 -22.85 10.21
C GLU A 97 -12.43 -23.16 8.85
N ILE A 98 -11.58 -23.32 7.85
CA ILE A 98 -11.94 -23.68 6.47
C ILE A 98 -11.38 -25.08 6.19
N SER A 99 -12.26 -26.02 5.81
CA SER A 99 -11.85 -27.38 5.45
C SER A 99 -12.13 -27.61 3.99
N LEU A 100 -11.13 -28.10 3.26
CA LEU A 100 -11.24 -28.44 1.84
C LEU A 100 -10.50 -29.73 1.49
N LEU A 101 -10.92 -30.36 0.42
CA LEU A 101 -10.22 -31.52 -0.15
C LEU A 101 -9.38 -31.03 -1.34
N SER A 102 -8.06 -31.16 -1.26
CA SER A 102 -7.15 -30.68 -2.30
C SER A 102 -6.00 -31.64 -2.55
N SER A 103 -5.56 -31.69 -3.79
CA SER A 103 -4.33 -32.34 -4.22
C SER A 103 -3.15 -31.38 -4.40
N GLU A 104 -3.36 -30.10 -4.10
CA GLU A 104 -2.28 -29.11 -4.14
C GLU A 104 -1.27 -29.32 -3.03
N LEU A 105 0.00 -29.06 -3.33
CA LEU A 105 1.09 -29.15 -2.38
C LEU A 105 1.59 -27.78 -1.95
N LEU A 106 1.38 -26.73 -2.75
CA LEU A 106 1.83 -25.38 -2.43
C LEU A 106 0.80 -24.69 -1.51
N PRO A 107 1.21 -24.20 -0.34
CA PRO A 107 0.32 -23.44 0.55
C PRO A 107 -0.36 -22.26 -0.13
N SER A 108 0.33 -21.53 -1.01
CA SER A 108 -0.25 -20.44 -1.79
C SER A 108 -1.44 -20.87 -2.65
N ASN A 109 -1.37 -22.06 -3.27
CA ASN A 109 -2.46 -22.60 -4.05
C ASN A 109 -3.62 -23.09 -3.17
N LEU A 110 -3.31 -23.67 -1.99
CA LEU A 110 -4.31 -24.09 -1.02
C LEU A 110 -5.09 -22.89 -0.46
N LEU A 111 -4.40 -21.79 -0.17
CA LEU A 111 -5.04 -20.53 0.24
C LEU A 111 -5.93 -19.97 -0.87
N GLN A 112 -5.46 -20.03 -2.11
CA GLN A 112 -6.25 -19.58 -3.28
C GLN A 112 -7.50 -20.44 -3.48
N GLU A 113 -7.42 -21.78 -3.31
CA GLU A 113 -8.58 -22.67 -3.36
C GLU A 113 -9.58 -22.39 -2.21
N ALA A 114 -9.08 -21.91 -1.07
CA ALA A 114 -9.89 -21.44 0.06
C ALA A 114 -10.39 -19.99 -0.11
N GLU A 115 -10.21 -19.38 -1.28
CA GLU A 115 -10.56 -17.96 -1.56
C GLU A 115 -9.82 -16.94 -0.67
N ILE A 116 -8.68 -17.33 -0.10
CA ILE A 116 -7.81 -16.45 0.70
C ILE A 116 -6.75 -15.84 -0.23
N LEU A 117 -6.74 -14.51 -0.32
CA LEU A 117 -5.71 -13.78 -1.04
C LEU A 117 -4.47 -13.62 -0.18
N LEU A 118 -3.33 -13.95 -0.75
CA LEU A 118 -2.04 -13.82 -0.08
C LEU A 118 -1.39 -12.48 -0.45
N PHE A 119 -1.08 -11.68 0.58
CA PHE A 119 -0.41 -10.39 0.45
C PHE A 119 1.02 -10.45 1.03
N PRO A 120 1.87 -9.45 0.69
CA PRO A 120 3.18 -9.32 1.34
C PRO A 120 3.02 -9.25 2.87
N GLU A 121 3.97 -9.83 3.59
CA GLU A 121 4.02 -9.91 5.06
C GLU A 121 2.91 -10.77 5.71
N ASP A 122 2.06 -11.45 4.93
CA ASP A 122 1.21 -12.50 5.46
C ASP A 122 2.07 -13.68 5.96
N ILE A 123 1.64 -14.29 7.05
CA ILE A 123 2.34 -15.43 7.63
C ILE A 123 1.49 -16.69 7.45
N VAL A 124 2.11 -17.72 6.89
CA VAL A 124 1.53 -19.07 6.84
C VAL A 124 2.34 -19.97 7.75
N MET A 125 1.67 -20.66 8.65
CA MET A 125 2.30 -21.58 9.58
C MET A 125 1.77 -23.00 9.39
N GLN A 126 2.64 -23.98 9.61
CA GLN A 126 2.29 -25.39 9.72
C GLN A 126 2.90 -25.93 11.02
N ASP A 127 2.10 -26.64 11.81
CA ASP A 127 2.54 -27.21 13.10
C ASP A 127 3.24 -26.19 14.04
N GLY A 128 2.81 -24.92 13.99
CA GLY A 128 3.35 -23.83 14.80
C GLY A 128 4.66 -23.22 14.26
N ALA A 129 5.15 -23.64 13.12
CA ALA A 129 6.32 -23.08 12.44
C ALA A 129 5.90 -22.30 11.17
N GLY A 130 6.52 -21.12 10.97
CA GLY A 130 6.35 -20.36 9.73
C GLY A 130 6.95 -21.11 8.54
N ILE A 131 6.22 -21.14 7.44
CA ILE A 131 6.61 -21.81 6.19
C ILE A 131 6.59 -20.83 5.03
N ASP A 132 7.36 -21.11 3.97
CA ASP A 132 7.26 -20.38 2.70
C ASP A 132 6.01 -20.87 1.94
N PRO A 133 5.06 -19.98 1.64
CA PRO A 133 3.85 -20.37 0.89
C PRO A 133 4.12 -20.93 -0.51
N ASN A 134 5.32 -20.69 -1.06
CA ASN A 134 5.74 -21.14 -2.39
C ASN A 134 6.61 -22.41 -2.37
N GLU A 135 6.88 -22.98 -1.19
CA GLU A 135 7.53 -24.26 -1.07
C GLU A 135 6.50 -25.37 -0.87
N PRO A 136 6.65 -26.54 -1.56
CA PRO A 136 5.69 -27.61 -1.45
C PRO A 136 5.68 -28.25 -0.07
N LEU A 137 4.50 -28.44 0.50
CA LEU A 137 4.31 -29.20 1.71
C LEU A 137 4.67 -30.68 1.51
N PRO A 138 5.13 -31.37 2.56
CA PRO A 138 5.28 -32.82 2.50
C PRO A 138 3.98 -33.51 2.10
N GLY A 139 4.07 -34.51 1.23
CA GLY A 139 2.93 -35.35 0.89
C GLY A 139 2.44 -36.11 2.13
N GLY A 140 1.14 -36.10 2.36
CA GLY A 140 0.55 -36.74 3.53
C GLY A 140 -0.97 -36.79 3.43
N MET A 141 -1.62 -37.39 4.45
CA MET A 141 -3.08 -37.57 4.44
C MET A 141 -3.85 -36.32 4.89
N GLU A 142 -3.22 -35.45 5.65
CA GLU A 142 -3.85 -34.25 6.23
C GLU A 142 -2.82 -33.12 6.24
N ALA A 143 -3.28 -31.89 6.09
CA ALA A 143 -2.46 -30.68 6.28
C ALA A 143 -3.26 -29.67 7.07
N SER A 144 -2.67 -29.12 8.13
CA SER A 144 -3.24 -28.03 8.91
C SER A 144 -2.38 -26.80 8.72
N LEU A 145 -2.99 -25.71 8.24
CA LEU A 145 -2.37 -24.42 8.04
C LEU A 145 -3.02 -23.39 8.95
N HIS A 146 -2.21 -22.54 9.54
CA HIS A 146 -2.66 -21.37 10.27
C HIS A 146 -2.23 -20.11 9.49
N PHE A 147 -3.19 -19.33 9.02
CA PHE A 147 -2.99 -18.13 8.24
C PHE A 147 -3.16 -16.89 9.11
N ILE A 148 -2.15 -16.05 9.14
CA ILE A 148 -2.14 -14.79 9.88
C ILE A 148 -2.03 -13.65 8.85
N PRO A 149 -3.13 -12.95 8.57
CA PRO A 149 -3.12 -11.85 7.62
C PRO A 149 -2.28 -10.69 8.13
N ALA A 150 -1.53 -10.06 7.25
CA ALA A 150 -0.89 -8.80 7.53
C ALA A 150 -1.90 -7.67 7.69
N LYS A 151 -1.57 -6.71 8.56
CA LYS A 151 -2.35 -5.48 8.69
C LYS A 151 -2.11 -4.61 7.46
N GLN A 152 -3.18 -4.13 6.86
CA GLN A 152 -3.13 -3.22 5.73
C GLN A 152 -3.14 -1.77 6.19
N ILE A 153 -2.17 -0.99 5.75
CA ILE A 153 -2.10 0.45 6.00
C ILE A 153 -2.20 1.20 4.68
N THR A 154 -3.17 2.08 4.59
CA THR A 154 -3.25 3.08 3.53
C THR A 154 -2.62 4.37 4.05
N LEU A 155 -1.47 4.73 3.52
CA LEU A 155 -0.74 5.94 3.91
C LEU A 155 -0.74 6.93 2.74
N GLU A 156 -1.34 8.10 2.96
CA GLU A 156 -1.27 9.22 2.04
C GLU A 156 -0.08 10.12 2.41
N ILE A 157 0.91 10.21 1.53
CA ILE A 157 2.12 11.04 1.73
C ILE A 157 2.09 12.17 0.71
N ASP A 158 1.90 13.41 1.17
CA ASP A 158 1.81 14.60 0.30
C ASP A 158 0.84 14.45 -0.88
N GLY A 159 -0.27 13.69 -0.68
CA GLY A 159 -1.28 13.41 -1.70
C GLY A 159 -1.05 12.13 -2.52
N GLU A 160 0.09 11.45 -2.34
CA GLU A 160 0.33 10.13 -2.93
C GLU A 160 -0.11 9.02 -2.00
N ILE A 161 -0.95 8.11 -2.49
CA ILE A 161 -1.46 6.97 -1.71
C ILE A 161 -0.49 5.80 -1.86
N ARG A 162 -0.04 5.25 -0.72
CA ARG A 162 0.77 4.03 -0.61
C ARG A 162 0.07 3.02 0.28
N THR A 163 -0.02 1.78 -0.19
CA THR A 163 -0.51 0.66 0.61
C THR A 163 0.68 -0.14 1.12
N LEU A 164 0.70 -0.35 2.43
CA LEU A 164 1.72 -1.15 3.13
C LEU A 164 1.02 -2.33 3.79
N TYR A 165 1.73 -3.45 3.85
CA TYR A 165 1.34 -4.64 4.61
C TYR A 165 2.39 -4.88 5.68
N THR A 166 1.96 -5.21 6.91
CA THR A 166 2.89 -5.37 8.04
C THR A 166 2.31 -6.26 9.13
N GLN A 167 3.21 -6.95 9.85
CA GLN A 167 2.88 -7.65 11.10
C GLN A 167 3.17 -6.80 12.34
N LYS A 168 3.70 -5.58 12.17
CA LYS A 168 4.07 -4.71 13.30
C LYS A 168 2.86 -4.29 14.12
N ALA A 169 3.12 -3.97 15.37
CA ALA A 169 2.06 -3.58 16.30
C ALA A 169 1.69 -2.09 16.17
N THR A 170 2.68 -1.23 15.89
CA THR A 170 2.51 0.22 15.88
C THR A 170 2.76 0.85 14.50
N LEU A 171 2.20 2.04 14.30
CA LEU A 171 2.40 2.82 13.08
C LEU A 171 3.88 3.17 12.86
N ALA A 172 4.60 3.53 13.91
CA ALA A 172 6.02 3.86 13.82
C ALA A 172 6.87 2.69 13.32
N GLU A 173 6.63 1.49 13.87
CA GLU A 173 7.34 0.28 13.46
C GLU A 173 7.05 -0.08 12.00
N ALA A 174 5.79 0.03 11.58
CA ALA A 174 5.38 -0.23 10.19
C ALA A 174 5.99 0.77 9.20
N MET A 175 6.02 2.06 9.56
CA MET A 175 6.64 3.09 8.73
C MET A 175 8.16 2.88 8.63
N LEU A 176 8.80 2.53 9.73
CA LEU A 176 10.25 2.22 9.75
C LEU A 176 10.56 1.00 8.87
N GLU A 177 9.77 -0.07 8.95
CA GLU A 177 9.88 -1.28 8.11
C GLU A 177 9.76 -0.93 6.62
N ALA A 178 8.83 -0.05 6.27
CA ALA A 178 8.63 0.45 4.92
C ALA A 178 9.69 1.49 4.46
N GLY A 179 10.69 1.82 5.31
CA GLY A 179 11.72 2.81 5.01
C GLY A 179 11.22 4.26 5.02
N ILE A 180 10.06 4.52 5.62
CA ILE A 180 9.47 5.86 5.71
C ILE A 180 9.96 6.52 6.98
N GLN A 181 10.84 7.51 6.83
CA GLN A 181 11.33 8.31 7.95
C GLN A 181 10.39 9.48 8.21
N VAL A 182 10.04 9.68 9.47
CA VAL A 182 9.25 10.84 9.95
C VAL A 182 10.15 11.78 10.68
N GLN A 183 10.15 13.05 10.29
CA GLN A 183 10.90 14.10 10.96
C GLN A 183 10.03 14.81 12.02
N PRO A 184 10.62 15.47 13.01
CA PRO A 184 9.86 16.16 14.07
C PRO A 184 8.87 17.21 13.56
N GLU A 185 9.20 17.86 12.44
CA GLU A 185 8.39 18.90 11.81
C GLU A 185 7.33 18.36 10.83
N ASP A 186 7.35 17.05 10.53
CA ASP A 186 6.32 16.40 9.72
C ASP A 186 4.99 16.34 10.50
N ARG A 187 3.88 16.37 9.79
CA ARG A 187 2.55 16.20 10.39
C ARG A 187 1.99 14.84 10.04
N LEU A 188 1.85 14.01 11.05
CA LEU A 188 1.19 12.71 10.94
C LEU A 188 -0.22 12.82 11.55
N SER A 189 -1.22 12.22 10.90
CA SER A 189 -2.63 12.28 11.33
C SER A 189 -2.91 11.51 12.63
N ALA A 190 -1.97 10.66 13.08
CA ALA A 190 -2.07 9.89 14.31
C ALA A 190 -0.74 9.87 15.05
N SER A 191 -0.75 9.44 16.32
CA SER A 191 0.49 9.22 17.08
C SER A 191 1.32 8.09 16.43
N PRO A 192 2.66 8.22 16.41
CA PRO A 192 3.54 7.12 15.99
C PRO A 192 3.29 5.81 16.78
N ASP A 193 2.88 5.89 18.05
CA ASP A 193 2.60 4.76 18.92
C ASP A 193 1.17 4.18 18.73
N THR A 194 0.41 4.66 17.75
CA THR A 194 -0.92 4.16 17.45
C THR A 194 -0.84 2.68 17.12
N LEU A 195 -1.63 1.85 17.83
CA LEU A 195 -1.76 0.43 17.56
C LEU A 195 -2.51 0.21 16.24
N LEU A 196 -1.98 -0.70 15.43
CA LEU A 196 -2.55 -1.01 14.13
C LEU A 196 -3.62 -2.10 14.27
N GLU A 197 -4.74 -1.86 13.63
CA GLU A 197 -5.83 -2.82 13.42
C GLU A 197 -5.68 -3.49 12.04
N ALA A 198 -6.65 -4.31 11.63
CA ALA A 198 -6.61 -5.01 10.35
C ALA A 198 -6.53 -4.06 9.14
N GLN A 199 -7.26 -2.95 9.18
CA GLN A 199 -7.22 -1.90 8.15
C GLN A 199 -7.09 -0.53 8.80
N ASN A 200 -6.15 0.27 8.30
CA ASN A 200 -5.82 1.59 8.84
C ASN A 200 -5.59 2.59 7.71
N THR A 201 -5.98 3.84 7.94
CA THR A 201 -5.71 4.93 7.00
C THR A 201 -5.10 6.10 7.76
N PHE A 202 -3.94 6.58 7.29
CA PHE A 202 -3.22 7.69 7.86
C PHE A 202 -2.75 8.66 6.79
N THR A 203 -2.51 9.92 7.16
CA THR A 203 -1.91 10.93 6.30
C THR A 203 -0.61 11.42 6.90
N LEU A 204 0.40 11.61 6.06
CA LEU A 204 1.71 12.16 6.41
C LEU A 204 2.02 13.33 5.48
N ALA A 205 2.01 14.54 6.04
CA ALA A 205 2.50 15.72 5.35
C ALA A 205 3.98 15.93 5.69
N LYS A 206 4.84 15.94 4.68
CA LYS A 206 6.27 16.16 4.84
C LYS A 206 6.58 17.64 5.04
N ALA A 207 7.42 17.94 6.04
CA ALA A 207 7.90 19.29 6.26
C ALA A 207 8.81 19.74 5.11
N ARG A 208 8.58 20.98 4.65
CA ARG A 208 9.40 21.63 3.62
C ARG A 208 10.16 22.81 4.21
N SER A 209 11.33 23.09 3.64
CA SER A 209 12.12 24.26 4.04
C SER A 209 11.41 25.55 3.61
N LEU A 210 11.29 26.47 4.54
CA LEU A 210 10.67 27.78 4.35
C LEU A 210 11.64 28.89 4.76
N ALA A 211 11.55 30.01 4.04
CA ALA A 211 12.21 31.27 4.38
C ALA A 211 11.17 32.39 4.36
N ILE A 212 10.86 32.93 5.55
CA ILE A 212 9.89 34.00 5.74
C ILE A 212 10.65 35.31 5.92
N THR A 213 10.50 36.22 4.97
CA THR A 213 11.09 37.56 5.04
C THR A 213 10.11 38.55 5.67
N VAL A 214 10.52 39.18 6.76
CA VAL A 214 9.76 40.23 7.48
C VAL A 214 10.61 41.50 7.51
N GLY A 215 10.32 42.46 6.66
CA GLY A 215 11.16 43.62 6.46
C GLY A 215 12.58 43.28 6.00
N ASN A 216 13.60 43.50 6.82
CA ASN A 216 15.01 43.17 6.52
C ASN A 216 15.48 41.89 7.22
N GLN A 217 14.59 41.15 7.86
CA GLN A 217 14.93 39.92 8.57
C GLN A 217 14.33 38.72 7.86
N THR A 218 15.06 37.62 7.84
CA THR A 218 14.56 36.34 7.31
C THR A 218 14.58 35.29 8.42
N VAL A 219 13.44 34.68 8.68
CA VAL A 219 13.26 33.54 9.56
C VAL A 219 13.19 32.28 8.68
N SER A 220 14.06 31.30 8.92
CA SER A 220 14.08 30.04 8.16
C SER A 220 13.79 28.88 9.08
N GLY A 221 13.06 27.87 8.57
CA GLY A 221 12.73 26.65 9.29
C GLY A 221 12.05 25.63 8.38
N MET A 222 11.52 24.59 9.02
CA MET A 222 10.75 23.53 8.34
C MET A 222 9.28 23.63 8.79
N SER A 223 8.35 23.36 7.88
CA SER A 223 6.93 23.27 8.21
C SER A 223 6.22 22.30 7.26
N ALA A 224 5.33 21.51 7.81
CA ALA A 224 4.38 20.65 7.10
C ALA A 224 2.97 21.26 7.03
N ALA A 225 2.88 22.57 7.19
CA ALA A 225 1.61 23.30 7.13
C ALA A 225 0.97 23.21 5.75
N SER A 226 -0.35 23.20 5.71
CA SER A 226 -1.12 23.22 4.46
C SER A 226 -1.26 24.61 3.88
N THR A 227 -1.23 25.65 4.74
CA THR A 227 -1.40 27.07 4.37
C THR A 227 -0.27 27.92 4.88
N ILE A 228 -0.10 29.10 4.29
CA ILE A 228 0.92 30.06 4.68
C ILE A 228 0.69 30.57 6.11
N VAL A 229 -0.57 30.82 6.52
CA VAL A 229 -0.85 31.26 7.88
C VAL A 229 -0.41 30.26 8.94
N GLU A 230 -0.62 28.96 8.69
CA GLU A 230 -0.13 27.91 9.58
C GLU A 230 1.40 27.85 9.61
N ALA A 231 2.04 27.97 8.44
CA ALA A 231 3.49 27.96 8.33
C ALA A 231 4.15 29.17 9.02
N LEU A 232 3.52 30.33 8.98
CA LEU A 232 3.95 31.51 9.75
C LEU A 232 3.90 31.23 11.26
N ALA A 233 2.82 30.58 11.71
CA ALA A 233 2.65 30.18 13.11
C ALA A 233 3.70 29.16 13.56
N ASP A 234 3.96 28.12 12.72
CA ASP A 234 4.97 27.09 12.99
C ASP A 234 6.37 27.70 13.22
N LEU A 235 6.71 28.76 12.47
CA LEU A 235 7.98 29.47 12.61
C LEU A 235 7.95 30.60 13.63
N GLY A 236 6.87 30.75 14.42
CA GLY A 236 6.73 31.78 15.46
C GLY A 236 6.49 33.17 14.93
N VAL A 237 6.12 33.33 13.67
CA VAL A 237 5.83 34.62 13.04
C VAL A 237 4.32 34.85 13.10
N THR A 238 3.88 35.76 13.96
CA THR A 238 2.45 36.08 14.13
C THR A 238 2.09 37.30 13.28
N PRO A 239 1.24 37.18 12.27
CA PRO A 239 0.70 38.32 11.53
C PRO A 239 -0.21 39.16 12.42
N GLN A 240 -0.22 40.49 12.21
CA GLN A 240 -1.14 41.42 12.84
C GLN A 240 -2.23 41.84 11.86
N ASN A 241 -3.34 42.42 12.36
CA ASN A 241 -4.55 42.69 11.59
C ASN A 241 -4.39 43.41 10.23
N LEU A 242 -3.31 44.13 10.01
CA LEU A 242 -3.06 44.89 8.78
C LEU A 242 -1.91 44.30 7.94
N ASP A 243 -1.23 43.32 8.46
CA ASP A 243 -0.13 42.65 7.77
C ASP A 243 -0.66 41.89 6.53
N ARG A 244 0.20 41.66 5.57
CA ARG A 244 -0.07 40.89 4.38
C ARG A 244 1.08 39.96 4.08
N SER A 245 0.75 38.70 3.76
CA SER A 245 1.75 37.81 3.21
C SER A 245 1.71 37.78 1.65
N ILE A 246 2.85 37.45 1.08
CA ILE A 246 3.00 37.15 -0.34
C ILE A 246 3.73 35.81 -0.43
N PRO A 247 3.07 34.75 -0.94
CA PRO A 247 1.66 34.65 -1.37
C PRO A 247 0.65 34.87 -0.22
N PRO A 248 -0.67 35.03 -0.51
CA PRO A 248 -1.72 35.23 0.49
C PRO A 248 -1.77 34.13 1.55
N GLU A 249 -2.22 34.49 2.76
CA GLU A 249 -2.20 33.61 3.94
C GLU A 249 -3.00 32.30 3.82
N ASP A 250 -4.06 32.32 3.03
CA ASP A 250 -4.96 31.20 2.77
C ASP A 250 -4.47 30.25 1.67
N GLN A 251 -3.38 30.62 0.99
CA GLN A 251 -2.82 29.82 -0.11
C GLN A 251 -1.92 28.70 0.43
N PRO A 252 -1.74 27.62 -0.35
CA PRO A 252 -0.80 26.58 -0.03
C PRO A 252 0.65 27.11 -0.06
N LEU A 253 1.53 26.39 0.64
CA LEU A 253 2.95 26.73 0.66
C LEU A 253 3.55 26.75 -0.74
N PRO A 254 4.28 27.83 -1.09
CA PRO A 254 4.92 27.93 -2.40
C PRO A 254 6.02 26.89 -2.55
N ILE A 255 6.18 26.35 -3.77
CA ILE A 255 7.18 25.31 -4.08
C ILE A 255 8.60 25.78 -3.77
N ASN A 256 8.91 27.07 -3.97
CA ASN A 256 10.22 27.64 -3.69
C ASN A 256 10.46 27.93 -2.19
N GLY A 257 9.47 27.69 -1.33
CA GLY A 257 9.57 27.90 0.12
C GLY A 257 9.75 29.35 0.55
N GLN A 258 9.47 30.35 -0.30
CA GLN A 258 9.69 31.76 0.02
C GLN A 258 8.35 32.46 0.28
N VAL A 259 8.27 33.09 1.45
CA VAL A 259 7.12 33.88 1.88
C VAL A 259 7.62 35.26 2.37
N THR A 260 6.94 36.32 1.96
CA THR A 260 7.23 37.67 2.45
C THR A 260 6.06 38.15 3.27
N LEU A 261 6.31 38.57 4.51
CA LEU A 261 5.33 39.22 5.39
C LEU A 261 5.58 40.73 5.40
N ILE A 262 4.64 41.47 4.85
CA ILE A 262 4.66 42.93 4.83
C ILE A 262 3.95 43.42 6.07
N ARG A 263 4.69 44.05 6.99
CA ARG A 263 4.14 44.69 8.17
C ARG A 263 3.45 46.01 7.81
N ALA A 264 2.26 46.23 8.32
CA ALA A 264 1.56 47.48 8.13
C ALA A 264 1.16 48.10 9.48
N ALA A 265 1.48 49.38 9.66
CA ALA A 265 1.04 50.16 10.80
C ALA A 265 0.03 51.22 10.36
N GLU A 266 -0.94 51.49 11.20
CA GLU A 266 -1.89 52.58 11.01
C GLU A 266 -1.57 53.69 11.98
N SER A 267 -1.35 54.91 11.46
CA SER A 267 -1.25 56.09 12.28
C SER A 267 -2.48 56.98 12.12
N ILE A 268 -2.95 57.53 13.22
CA ILE A 268 -4.07 58.47 13.26
C ILE A 268 -3.52 59.81 13.69
N ALA A 269 -3.58 60.79 12.81
CA ALA A 269 -3.26 62.17 13.12
C ALA A 269 -4.54 62.99 13.20
N LEU A 270 -4.62 63.80 14.23
CA LEU A 270 -5.65 64.83 14.32
C LEU A 270 -5.04 66.13 13.78
N VAL A 271 -5.57 66.56 12.62
CA VAL A 271 -5.20 67.83 12.00
C VAL A 271 -6.19 68.88 12.44
N LYS A 272 -5.66 69.95 12.97
CA LYS A 272 -6.44 71.14 13.45
C LYS A 272 -6.27 72.25 12.43
N ASP A 273 -7.34 72.64 11.82
CA ASP A 273 -7.38 73.76 10.89
C ASP A 273 -8.22 74.90 11.48
N GLU A 274 -7.74 76.12 11.38
CA GLU A 274 -8.49 77.30 11.80
C GLU A 274 -9.48 77.67 10.68
N SER A 275 -10.73 77.92 11.08
CA SER A 275 -11.75 78.38 10.18
C SER A 275 -12.01 79.85 10.39
N ALA A 276 -11.92 80.58 9.33
CA ALA A 276 -12.18 82.00 9.39
C ALA A 276 -13.68 82.30 9.74
N PHE A 277 -13.92 83.37 10.50
CA PHE A 277 -15.25 83.87 10.82
C PHE A 277 -15.73 84.78 9.68
N SER A 278 -17.03 84.90 9.52
CA SER A 278 -17.67 85.82 8.57
C SER A 278 -18.06 87.10 9.32
N TYR A 279 -17.98 88.22 8.62
CA TYR A 279 -18.45 89.48 9.13
C TYR A 279 -19.90 89.70 8.78
N THR A 280 -20.68 90.22 9.79
CA THR A 280 -22.04 90.74 9.55
C THR A 280 -22.02 92.16 9.78
N TYR A 281 -22.44 92.99 8.84
CA TYR A 281 -22.47 94.44 8.98
C TYR A 281 -23.85 94.85 9.45
N GLN A 282 -23.89 95.74 10.46
CA GLN A 282 -25.09 96.41 10.94
C GLN A 282 -24.93 97.94 10.73
N LEU A 283 -25.94 98.56 10.17
CA LEU A 283 -25.91 99.99 9.95
C LEU A 283 -26.15 100.73 11.28
N ASP A 284 -25.28 101.62 11.60
CA ASP A 284 -25.45 102.56 12.73
C ASP A 284 -25.78 103.96 12.18
N PRO A 285 -26.98 104.45 12.34
CA PRO A 285 -27.38 105.76 11.83
C PRO A 285 -26.76 106.98 12.50
N ASP A 286 -26.13 106.78 13.69
CA ASP A 286 -25.45 107.81 14.47
C ASP A 286 -23.95 107.84 14.23
N ALA A 287 -23.39 106.98 13.46
CA ALA A 287 -21.95 106.90 13.17
C ALA A 287 -21.59 107.84 12.02
N GLU A 288 -20.35 108.40 12.05
CA GLU A 288 -19.78 109.22 10.97
C GLU A 288 -19.69 108.42 9.69
N LEU A 289 -19.97 109.03 8.53
CA LEU A 289 -19.95 108.45 7.22
C LEU A 289 -18.54 107.77 6.99
N ASP A 290 -18.60 106.60 6.42
CA ASP A 290 -17.41 105.76 6.08
C ASP A 290 -16.56 105.31 7.27
N THR A 291 -17.12 105.24 8.43
CA THR A 291 -16.47 104.64 9.60
C THR A 291 -17.03 103.27 9.90
N THR A 292 -16.13 102.34 10.28
CA THR A 292 -16.53 101.01 10.76
C THR A 292 -15.97 100.79 12.15
N SER A 293 -16.80 100.34 13.07
CA SER A 293 -16.39 99.94 14.43
C SER A 293 -16.72 98.44 14.66
N VAL A 294 -15.89 97.73 15.34
CA VAL A 294 -16.11 96.35 15.70
C VAL A 294 -16.97 96.25 16.94
N LEU A 295 -18.23 95.84 16.81
CA LEU A 295 -19.16 95.69 17.93
C LEU A 295 -18.85 94.43 18.75
N THR A 296 -18.52 93.36 18.07
CA THR A 296 -18.18 92.06 18.67
C THR A 296 -16.97 91.49 17.96
N PRO A 297 -15.85 91.25 18.61
CA PRO A 297 -14.72 90.61 17.92
C PRO A 297 -15.03 89.19 17.48
N GLY A 298 -14.67 88.84 16.23
CA GLY A 298 -14.80 87.50 15.71
C GLY A 298 -13.86 86.56 16.42
N GLN A 299 -14.29 85.35 16.53
CA GLN A 299 -13.46 84.23 17.01
C GLN A 299 -13.23 83.26 15.87
N LEU A 300 -11.96 82.82 15.73
CA LEU A 300 -11.62 81.77 14.78
C LEU A 300 -12.30 80.45 15.17
N GLY A 301 -12.96 79.83 14.25
CA GLY A 301 -13.48 78.47 14.40
C GLY A 301 -12.33 77.49 14.39
N LEU A 302 -12.53 76.27 14.97
CA LEU A 302 -11.59 75.21 14.94
C LEU A 302 -12.28 73.99 14.21
N VAL A 303 -11.71 73.57 13.10
CA VAL A 303 -12.07 72.31 12.41
C VAL A 303 -11.03 71.28 12.76
N VAL A 304 -11.46 70.17 13.39
CA VAL A 304 -10.61 69.03 13.70
C VAL A 304 -10.94 67.92 12.73
N SER A 305 -9.99 67.56 11.86
CA SER A 305 -10.08 66.44 10.96
C SER A 305 -9.22 65.27 11.41
N ARG A 306 -9.74 64.05 11.31
CA ARG A 306 -9.02 62.79 11.58
C ARG A 306 -8.45 62.27 10.28
N GLN A 307 -7.11 62.26 10.16
CA GLN A 307 -6.42 61.65 9.04
C GLN A 307 -5.89 60.28 9.45
N ARG A 308 -6.19 59.28 8.66
CA ARG A 308 -5.71 57.90 8.80
C ARG A 308 -4.67 57.65 7.73
N SER A 309 -3.47 57.30 8.12
CA SER A 309 -2.37 56.93 7.22
C SER A 309 -1.98 55.49 7.46
N ARG A 310 -1.78 54.74 6.40
CA ARG A 310 -1.25 53.39 6.43
C ARG A 310 0.22 53.46 5.98
N ILE A 311 1.12 52.96 6.82
CA ILE A 311 2.56 52.93 6.58
C ILE A 311 3.00 51.50 6.38
#